data_b9878ca0948c748c06a56b273f18ae0c
#
_entry.id   b9878ca0948c748c06a56b273f18ae0c
#
_cell.length_a   1.000
_cell.length_b   1.000
_cell.length_c   1.000
_cell.angle_alpha   90.00
_cell.angle_beta   90.00
_cell.angle_gamma   90.00
#
_symmetry.space_group_name_H-M   'P 1'
#
loop_
_entity.id
_entity.type
_entity.pdbx_description
1 polymer ?
#
loop_
_entity_poly.entity_id
_entity_poly.type
_entity_poly.pdbx_seq_one_letter_code
_entity_poly.pdbx_strand_id
1 'polypeptide(L)'
;AYNVANFKYDKVNDTYTCAQAQVLTTNGSWYKKNRGKSFTQMKHYKTKACSTCPVKDLCTKNKDGRLIERSEHAPFIEQNKLNIEANPTLYKKRQAIVEHPYGILKRQWGFYYIMTKKTKKHASADVGLMFTAYNLRRIMNIVDKNVFKKFLEELGFLFFEKTTSPNKNKI
;
A
#
# COMPACT_ATOMS: atom_id res chain seq x y z
N ALA A 1 17.17 22.20 -2.65
CA ALA A 1 18.00 21.70 -3.74
C ALA A 1 18.77 20.42 -3.35
N TYR A 2 19.24 20.30 -2.10
CA TYR A 2 20.10 19.19 -1.64
C TYR A 2 19.37 18.04 -0.94
N ASN A 3 18.06 17.89 -1.16
CA ASN A 3 17.31 16.75 -0.67
C ASN A 3 17.71 15.48 -1.44
N VAL A 4 17.72 14.31 -0.79
CA VAL A 4 18.01 13.01 -1.39
C VAL A 4 17.15 12.72 -2.63
N ALA A 5 15.91 13.21 -2.65
CA ALA A 5 15.01 13.06 -3.80
C ALA A 5 15.54 13.70 -5.10
N ASN A 6 16.49 14.64 -5.01
CA ASN A 6 17.09 15.31 -6.17
C ASN A 6 18.38 14.64 -6.65
N PHE A 7 18.82 13.56 -5.98
CA PHE A 7 19.94 12.78 -6.44
C PHE A 7 19.46 11.80 -7.51
N LYS A 8 20.14 11.80 -8.65
CA LYS A 8 19.81 10.93 -9.78
C LYS A 8 20.48 9.58 -9.59
N TYR A 9 19.70 8.50 -9.61
CA TYR A 9 20.20 7.14 -9.58
C TYR A 9 20.46 6.63 -10.98
N ASP A 10 21.67 6.14 -11.22
CA ASP A 10 22.05 5.41 -12.43
C ASP A 10 22.00 3.90 -12.13
N LYS A 11 21.05 3.22 -12.79
CA LYS A 11 20.83 1.79 -12.60
C LYS A 11 21.92 0.93 -13.26
N VAL A 12 22.56 1.43 -14.33
CA VAL A 12 23.59 0.68 -15.09
C VAL A 12 24.87 0.61 -14.28
N ASN A 13 25.30 1.75 -13.74
CA ASN A 13 26.55 1.87 -12.99
C ASN A 13 26.37 1.67 -11.47
N ASP A 14 25.14 1.49 -10.99
CA ASP A 14 24.78 1.40 -9.56
C ASP A 14 25.36 2.57 -8.75
N THR A 15 25.11 3.81 -9.21
CA THR A 15 25.65 5.04 -8.63
C THR A 15 24.58 6.11 -8.44
N TYR A 16 24.85 7.10 -7.59
CA TYR A 16 24.04 8.30 -7.46
C TYR A 16 24.84 9.53 -7.89
N THR A 17 24.22 10.44 -8.61
CA THR A 17 24.79 11.75 -8.94
C THR A 17 24.09 12.83 -8.11
N CYS A 18 24.86 13.64 -7.38
CA CYS A 18 24.34 14.73 -6.56
C CYS A 18 24.11 16.01 -7.39
N ALA A 19 23.50 17.03 -6.77
CA ALA A 19 23.24 18.34 -7.40
C ALA A 19 24.50 19.10 -7.82
N GLN A 20 25.69 18.73 -7.29
CA GLN A 20 26.99 19.26 -7.69
C GLN A 20 27.73 18.32 -8.68
N ALA A 21 26.98 17.48 -9.39
CA ALA A 21 27.48 16.51 -10.37
C ALA A 21 28.54 15.52 -9.82
N GLN A 22 28.64 15.39 -8.48
CA GLN A 22 29.54 14.40 -7.89
C GLN A 22 28.88 13.02 -7.86
N VAL A 23 29.65 11.99 -8.19
CA VAL A 23 29.20 10.61 -8.22
C VAL A 23 29.43 9.97 -6.85
N LEU A 24 28.37 9.38 -6.29
CA LEU A 24 28.41 8.58 -5.08
C LEU A 24 28.37 7.10 -5.46
N THR A 25 29.37 6.36 -5.01
CA THR A 25 29.54 4.93 -5.30
C THR A 25 29.22 4.07 -4.08
N THR A 26 28.92 2.80 -4.33
CA THR A 26 28.74 1.77 -3.32
C THR A 26 29.89 0.78 -3.32
N ASN A 27 30.11 0.12 -2.18
CA ASN A 27 31.03 -1.03 -2.10
C ASN A 27 30.31 -2.36 -2.47
N GLY A 28 29.05 -2.30 -2.90
CA GLY A 28 28.25 -3.46 -3.25
C GLY A 28 27.64 -4.23 -2.06
N SER A 29 28.09 -3.96 -0.85
CA SER A 29 27.63 -4.69 0.33
C SER A 29 26.23 -4.25 0.79
N TRP A 30 25.45 -5.23 1.27
CA TRP A 30 24.15 -4.99 1.89
C TRP A 30 24.27 -4.94 3.42
N TYR A 31 23.65 -3.95 4.02
CA TYR A 31 23.63 -3.72 5.46
C TYR A 31 22.21 -3.90 5.98
N LYS A 32 22.05 -4.63 7.08
CA LYS A 32 20.77 -4.80 7.76
C LYS A 32 20.43 -3.55 8.58
N LYS A 33 19.30 -2.92 8.26
CA LYS A 33 18.74 -1.81 9.04
C LYS A 33 17.51 -2.32 9.79
N ASN A 34 17.61 -2.38 11.12
CA ASN A 34 16.50 -2.83 11.96
C ASN A 34 15.39 -1.78 12.01
N ARG A 35 14.14 -2.24 11.94
CA ARG A 35 12.93 -1.43 12.10
C ARG A 35 11.97 -2.15 13.07
N GLY A 36 12.31 -2.12 14.35
CA GLY A 36 11.56 -2.85 15.39
C GLY A 36 11.63 -4.37 15.18
N LYS A 37 10.50 -5.03 14.84
CA LYS A 37 10.43 -6.48 14.64
C LYS A 37 10.89 -6.96 13.26
N SER A 38 11.21 -6.05 12.34
CA SER A 38 11.65 -6.36 10.99
C SER A 38 12.99 -5.71 10.68
N PHE A 39 13.66 -6.20 9.63
CA PHE A 39 14.84 -5.55 9.08
C PHE A 39 14.65 -5.32 7.58
N THR A 40 15.37 -4.35 7.04
CA THR A 40 15.44 -4.04 5.60
C THR A 40 16.90 -4.02 5.19
N GLN A 41 17.21 -4.59 4.04
CA GLN A 41 18.54 -4.52 3.46
C GLN A 41 18.74 -3.17 2.79
N MET A 42 19.88 -2.53 3.06
CA MET A 42 20.23 -1.21 2.53
C MET A 42 21.61 -1.26 1.91
N LYS A 43 21.79 -0.64 0.74
CA LYS A 43 23.09 -0.30 0.19
C LYS A 43 23.44 1.13 0.54
N HIS A 44 24.71 1.37 0.79
CA HIS A 44 25.26 2.68 1.13
C HIS A 44 26.03 3.27 -0.04
N TYR A 45 25.72 4.52 -0.39
CA TYR A 45 26.41 5.28 -1.44
C TYR A 45 27.03 6.53 -0.84
N LYS A 46 28.31 6.73 -1.09
CA LYS A 46 29.10 7.86 -0.57
C LYS A 46 30.18 8.27 -1.55
N THR A 47 30.74 9.46 -1.37
CA THR A 47 31.89 9.96 -2.14
C THR A 47 32.84 10.74 -1.24
N LYS A 48 34.12 10.66 -1.52
CA LYS A 48 35.15 11.45 -0.82
C LYS A 48 35.11 12.94 -1.19
N ALA A 49 34.53 13.27 -2.36
CA ALA A 49 34.38 14.65 -2.82
C ALA A 49 33.51 15.53 -1.94
N CYS A 50 32.72 14.93 -1.03
CA CYS A 50 31.94 15.68 -0.05
C CYS A 50 32.79 16.44 0.98
N SER A 51 34.04 16.05 1.23
CA SER A 51 34.90 16.71 2.22
C SER A 51 35.30 18.14 1.80
N THR A 52 35.50 18.35 0.51
CA THR A 52 35.88 19.65 -0.08
C THR A 52 34.74 20.36 -0.80
N CYS A 53 33.51 19.88 -0.64
CA CYS A 53 32.34 20.41 -1.33
C CYS A 53 31.94 21.79 -0.77
N PRO A 54 31.84 22.84 -1.59
CA PRO A 54 31.52 24.20 -1.13
C PRO A 54 30.09 24.34 -0.55
N VAL A 55 29.20 23.42 -0.88
CA VAL A 55 27.82 23.39 -0.40
C VAL A 55 27.55 22.27 0.62
N LYS A 56 28.60 21.76 1.25
CA LYS A 56 28.49 20.63 2.20
C LYS A 56 27.51 20.93 3.31
N ASP A 57 27.61 22.11 3.94
CA ASP A 57 26.78 22.50 5.09
C ASP A 57 25.30 22.63 4.73
N LEU A 58 24.97 22.98 3.48
CA LEU A 58 23.60 23.00 2.96
C LEU A 58 23.08 21.59 2.63
N CYS A 59 23.99 20.64 2.36
CA CYS A 59 23.65 19.29 1.96
C CYS A 59 23.57 18.32 3.14
N THR A 60 24.56 18.34 4.06
CA THR A 60 24.62 17.40 5.17
C THR A 60 25.41 17.94 6.35
N LYS A 61 24.95 17.62 7.57
CA LYS A 61 25.66 17.92 8.83
C LYS A 61 26.68 16.85 9.19
N ASN A 62 26.77 15.76 8.43
CA ASN A 62 27.70 14.67 8.71
C ASN A 62 29.13 15.07 8.34
N LYS A 63 30.08 14.82 9.24
CA LYS A 63 31.52 15.09 9.02
C LYS A 63 32.08 14.37 7.79
N ASP A 64 31.63 13.12 7.56
CA ASP A 64 32.10 12.26 6.48
C ASP A 64 31.39 12.52 5.12
N GLY A 65 30.51 13.55 5.07
CA GLY A 65 29.75 13.88 3.87
C GLY A 65 28.39 13.18 3.79
N ARG A 66 27.77 13.26 2.63
CA ARG A 66 26.44 12.70 2.39
C ARG A 66 26.48 11.19 2.23
N LEU A 67 25.69 10.48 3.05
CA LEU A 67 25.39 9.06 2.89
C LEU A 67 23.98 8.92 2.30
N ILE A 68 23.84 8.17 1.21
CA ILE A 68 22.54 7.75 0.68
C ILE A 68 22.36 6.28 0.99
N GLU A 69 21.24 5.95 1.61
CA GLU A 69 20.78 4.59 1.86
C GLU A 69 19.75 4.19 0.82
N ARG A 70 20.03 3.17 0.01
CA ARG A 70 19.10 2.59 -0.96
C ARG A 70 18.59 1.24 -0.46
N SER A 71 17.29 1.13 -0.26
CA SER A 71 16.64 -0.12 0.14
C SER A 71 16.59 -1.12 -1.01
N GLU A 72 16.59 -2.41 -0.70
CA GLU A 72 16.28 -3.49 -1.63
C GLU A 72 14.91 -3.32 -2.33
N HIS A 73 13.99 -2.62 -1.66
CA HIS A 73 12.65 -2.32 -2.20
C HIS A 73 12.57 -1.03 -3.03
N ALA A 74 13.68 -0.28 -3.17
CA ALA A 74 13.69 0.99 -3.90
C ALA A 74 13.19 0.88 -5.35
N PRO A 75 13.51 -0.17 -6.14
CA PRO A 75 13.00 -0.30 -7.50
C PRO A 75 11.45 -0.37 -7.55
N PHE A 76 10.84 -1.06 -6.60
CA PHE A 76 9.36 -1.16 -6.52
C PHE A 76 8.72 0.18 -6.14
N ILE A 77 9.37 0.94 -5.24
CA ILE A 77 8.89 2.27 -4.81
C ILE A 77 8.99 3.25 -6.00
N GLU A 78 10.08 3.22 -6.74
CA GLU A 78 10.30 4.05 -7.93
C GLU A 78 9.29 3.71 -9.02
N GLN A 79 9.07 2.41 -9.31
CA GLN A 79 8.07 1.98 -10.28
C GLN A 79 6.66 2.40 -9.87
N ASN A 80 6.31 2.25 -8.58
CA ASN A 80 5.01 2.69 -8.08
C ASN A 80 4.83 4.21 -8.22
N LYS A 81 5.89 5.00 -7.99
CA LYS A 81 5.87 6.45 -8.20
C LYS A 81 5.58 6.79 -9.66
N LEU A 82 6.27 6.15 -10.60
CA LEU A 82 6.02 6.32 -12.03
C LEU A 82 4.59 5.95 -12.42
N ASN A 83 4.06 4.86 -11.89
CA ASN A 83 2.68 4.44 -12.15
C ASN A 83 1.65 5.45 -11.64
N ILE A 84 1.90 6.08 -10.48
CA ILE A 84 1.05 7.13 -9.91
C ILE A 84 1.12 8.40 -10.76
N GLU A 85 2.32 8.80 -11.17
CA GLU A 85 2.55 9.98 -12.02
C GLU A 85 1.91 9.82 -13.41
N ALA A 86 1.97 8.60 -13.97
CA ALA A 86 1.34 8.28 -15.24
C ALA A 86 -0.20 8.27 -15.19
N ASN A 87 -0.78 7.98 -14.01
CA ASN A 87 -2.24 7.82 -13.84
C ASN A 87 -2.78 8.55 -12.61
N PRO A 88 -2.65 9.88 -12.51
CA PRO A 88 -3.04 10.64 -11.32
C PRO A 88 -4.54 10.58 -11.04
N THR A 89 -5.38 10.49 -12.07
CA THR A 89 -6.83 10.35 -11.95
C THR A 89 -7.25 9.01 -11.36
N LEU A 90 -6.61 7.92 -11.79
CA LEU A 90 -6.82 6.58 -11.22
C LEU A 90 -6.38 6.52 -9.76
N TYR A 91 -5.29 7.18 -9.41
CA TYR A 91 -4.83 7.23 -8.02
C TYR A 91 -5.82 7.96 -7.11
N LYS A 92 -6.35 9.12 -7.55
CA LYS A 92 -7.42 9.84 -6.84
C LYS A 92 -8.70 9.00 -6.71
N LYS A 93 -9.10 8.32 -7.78
CA LYS A 93 -10.26 7.42 -7.78
C LYS A 93 -10.06 6.24 -6.81
N ARG A 94 -8.87 5.64 -6.78
CA ARG A 94 -8.51 4.58 -5.84
C ARG A 94 -8.66 5.04 -4.38
N GLN A 95 -8.16 6.24 -4.06
CA GLN A 95 -8.27 6.83 -2.73
C GLN A 95 -9.74 6.94 -2.31
N ALA A 96 -10.58 7.52 -3.16
CA ALA A 96 -12.01 7.65 -2.90
C ALA A 96 -12.69 6.28 -2.69
N ILE A 97 -12.37 5.27 -3.51
CA ILE A 97 -12.94 3.92 -3.39
C ILE A 97 -12.51 3.24 -2.07
N VAL A 98 -11.26 3.40 -1.66
CA VAL A 98 -10.74 2.75 -0.45
C VAL A 98 -11.17 3.48 0.81
N GLU A 99 -11.10 4.82 0.84
CA GLU A 99 -11.37 5.60 2.05
C GLU A 99 -12.86 5.76 2.35
N HIS A 100 -13.70 5.83 1.32
CA HIS A 100 -15.14 6.03 1.47
C HIS A 100 -15.83 4.95 2.35
N PRO A 101 -15.61 3.64 2.13
CA PRO A 101 -16.19 2.61 2.99
C PRO A 101 -15.80 2.78 4.45
N TYR A 102 -14.52 3.01 4.73
CA TYR A 102 -14.03 3.22 6.08
C TYR A 102 -14.58 4.49 6.73
N GLY A 103 -14.76 5.55 5.94
CA GLY A 103 -15.39 6.78 6.40
C GLY A 103 -16.84 6.55 6.87
N ILE A 104 -17.62 5.82 6.07
CA ILE A 104 -19.00 5.46 6.43
C ILE A 104 -19.05 4.56 7.67
N LEU A 105 -18.30 3.46 7.66
CA LEU A 105 -18.31 2.50 8.76
C LEU A 105 -17.88 3.15 10.07
N LYS A 106 -16.82 3.95 10.07
CA LYS A 106 -16.31 4.60 11.27
C LYS A 106 -17.18 5.78 11.71
N ARG A 107 -17.46 6.72 10.80
CA ARG A 107 -18.09 8.01 11.17
C ARG A 107 -19.61 7.96 11.20
N GLN A 108 -20.26 7.31 10.23
CA GLN A 108 -21.71 7.26 10.16
C GLN A 108 -22.30 6.11 10.99
N TRP A 109 -21.62 4.94 11.00
CA TRP A 109 -22.12 3.76 11.71
C TRP A 109 -21.47 3.57 13.08
N GLY A 110 -20.52 4.42 13.47
CA GLY A 110 -19.89 4.37 14.79
C GLY A 110 -18.95 3.19 15.01
N PHE A 111 -18.57 2.46 13.95
CA PHE A 111 -17.71 1.29 14.03
C PHE A 111 -16.23 1.69 14.04
N TYR A 112 -15.80 2.35 15.13
CA TYR A 112 -14.43 2.88 15.26
C TYR A 112 -13.41 1.81 15.59
N TYR A 113 -13.81 0.75 16.26
CA TYR A 113 -12.96 -0.34 16.72
C TYR A 113 -13.76 -1.64 16.85
N ILE A 114 -13.08 -2.75 16.79
CA ILE A 114 -13.63 -4.08 16.98
C ILE A 114 -13.63 -4.38 18.47
N MET A 115 -14.81 -4.45 19.07
CA MET A 115 -14.93 -4.76 20.50
C MET A 115 -14.60 -6.23 20.77
N THR A 116 -13.63 -6.43 21.67
CA THR A 116 -13.32 -7.68 22.38
C THR A 116 -13.53 -8.99 21.64
N LYS A 117 -12.73 -9.25 20.64
CA LYS A 117 -12.67 -10.59 20.04
C LYS A 117 -11.36 -11.27 20.42
N LYS A 118 -11.45 -12.45 21.03
CA LYS A 118 -10.28 -13.23 21.51
C LYS A 118 -9.34 -13.63 20.38
N THR A 119 -9.81 -13.77 19.13
CA THR A 119 -9.01 -14.22 18.01
C THR A 119 -9.19 -13.33 16.78
N LYS A 120 -8.18 -13.30 15.93
CA LYS A 120 -8.25 -12.62 14.61
C LYS A 120 -9.41 -13.15 13.75
N LYS A 121 -9.75 -14.44 13.85
CA LYS A 121 -10.84 -15.08 13.11
C LYS A 121 -12.19 -14.44 13.47
N HIS A 122 -12.49 -14.28 14.74
CA HIS A 122 -13.73 -13.65 15.20
C HIS A 122 -13.77 -12.15 14.84
N ALA A 123 -12.64 -11.45 15.00
CA ALA A 123 -12.54 -10.05 14.59
C ALA A 123 -12.78 -9.88 13.07
N SER A 124 -12.24 -10.77 12.25
CA SER A 124 -12.46 -10.76 10.80
C SER A 124 -13.91 -11.03 10.43
N ALA A 125 -14.63 -11.88 11.17
CA ALA A 125 -16.05 -12.13 10.94
C ALA A 125 -16.90 -10.87 11.19
N ASP A 126 -16.65 -10.13 12.28
CA ASP A 126 -17.35 -8.87 12.55
C ASP A 126 -17.11 -7.83 11.47
N VAL A 127 -15.84 -7.65 11.06
CA VAL A 127 -15.47 -6.77 9.95
C VAL A 127 -16.16 -7.20 8.66
N GLY A 128 -16.19 -8.51 8.38
CA GLY A 128 -16.86 -9.08 7.22
C GLY A 128 -18.34 -8.74 7.19
N LEU A 129 -19.06 -8.89 8.32
CA LEU A 129 -20.47 -8.52 8.44
C LEU A 129 -20.71 -7.03 8.17
N MET A 130 -19.85 -6.16 8.72
CA MET A 130 -19.98 -4.71 8.50
C MET A 130 -19.76 -4.34 7.03
N PHE A 131 -18.78 -4.94 6.36
CA PHE A 131 -18.58 -4.71 4.93
C PHE A 131 -19.68 -5.33 4.06
N THR A 132 -20.25 -6.45 4.46
CA THR A 132 -21.42 -7.04 3.79
C THR A 132 -22.62 -6.10 3.87
N ALA A 133 -22.91 -5.57 5.04
CA ALA A 133 -23.99 -4.58 5.22
C ALA A 133 -23.73 -3.29 4.43
N TYR A 134 -22.48 -2.81 4.40
CA TYR A 134 -22.07 -1.68 3.59
C TYR A 134 -22.30 -1.94 2.09
N ASN A 135 -21.86 -3.09 1.59
CA ASN A 135 -22.01 -3.45 0.18
C ASN A 135 -23.49 -3.60 -0.19
N LEU A 136 -24.30 -4.24 0.67
CA LEU A 136 -25.73 -4.36 0.46
C LEU A 136 -26.40 -2.99 0.35
N ARG A 137 -26.12 -2.08 1.28
CA ARG A 137 -26.61 -0.69 1.20
C ARG A 137 -26.18 -0.01 -0.10
N ARG A 138 -24.94 -0.22 -0.55
CA ARG A 138 -24.45 0.33 -1.82
C ARG A 138 -25.23 -0.22 -3.01
N ILE A 139 -25.48 -1.52 -3.03
CA ILE A 139 -26.28 -2.17 -4.08
C ILE A 139 -27.69 -1.57 -4.11
N MET A 140 -28.34 -1.47 -2.95
CA MET A 140 -29.69 -0.87 -2.84
C MET A 140 -29.76 0.59 -3.29
N ASN A 141 -28.65 1.33 -3.22
CA ASN A 141 -28.59 2.72 -3.68
C ASN A 141 -28.26 2.87 -5.16
N ILE A 142 -27.67 1.85 -5.80
CA ILE A 142 -27.22 1.88 -7.19
C ILE A 142 -28.21 1.17 -8.11
N VAL A 143 -28.77 0.06 -7.64
CA VAL A 143 -29.66 -0.80 -8.42
C VAL A 143 -31.11 -0.40 -8.14
N ASP A 144 -31.94 -0.34 -9.19
CA ASP A 144 -33.37 -0.14 -9.05
C ASP A 144 -33.99 -1.21 -8.14
N LYS A 145 -34.94 -0.80 -7.29
CA LYS A 145 -35.55 -1.68 -6.27
C LYS A 145 -36.24 -2.90 -6.88
N ASN A 146 -36.90 -2.72 -8.03
CA ASN A 146 -37.60 -3.83 -8.71
C ASN A 146 -36.61 -4.83 -9.30
N VAL A 147 -35.53 -4.34 -9.90
CA VAL A 147 -34.43 -5.18 -10.40
C VAL A 147 -33.78 -5.95 -9.26
N PHE A 148 -33.51 -5.27 -8.13
CA PHE A 148 -32.92 -5.91 -6.97
C PHE A 148 -33.84 -6.99 -6.38
N LYS A 149 -35.14 -6.73 -6.29
CA LYS A 149 -36.13 -7.70 -5.82
C LYS A 149 -36.16 -8.95 -6.71
N LYS A 150 -36.13 -8.77 -8.03
CA LYS A 150 -36.07 -9.88 -9.00
C LYS A 150 -34.84 -10.77 -8.78
N PHE A 151 -33.66 -10.17 -8.59
CA PHE A 151 -32.45 -10.94 -8.29
C PHE A 151 -32.54 -11.71 -6.97
N LEU A 152 -33.19 -11.14 -5.94
CA LEU A 152 -33.39 -11.84 -4.68
C LEU A 152 -34.35 -13.04 -4.81
N GLU A 153 -35.40 -12.90 -5.61
CA GLU A 153 -36.33 -13.98 -5.91
C GLU A 153 -35.64 -15.12 -6.66
N GLU A 154 -34.82 -14.80 -7.67
CA GLU A 154 -34.01 -15.79 -8.42
C GLU A 154 -33.01 -16.52 -7.52
N LEU A 155 -32.34 -15.79 -6.63
CA LEU A 155 -31.42 -16.38 -5.64
C LEU A 155 -32.17 -17.28 -4.65
N GLY A 156 -33.32 -16.86 -4.17
CA GLY A 156 -34.16 -17.65 -3.27
C GLY A 156 -34.56 -18.99 -3.90
N PHE A 157 -34.97 -18.97 -5.16
CA PHE A 157 -35.32 -20.16 -5.92
C PHE A 157 -34.13 -21.15 -6.03
N LEU A 158 -32.95 -20.67 -6.37
CA LEU A 158 -31.72 -21.48 -6.45
C LEU A 158 -31.31 -22.12 -5.12
N PHE A 159 -31.58 -21.46 -4.00
CA PHE A 159 -31.33 -22.02 -2.68
C PHE A 159 -32.33 -23.10 -2.30
N PHE A 160 -33.61 -22.92 -2.61
CA PHE A 160 -34.65 -23.91 -2.33
C PHE A 160 -34.51 -25.18 -3.18
N GLU A 161 -34.15 -25.07 -4.45
CA GLU A 161 -33.89 -26.27 -5.28
C GLU A 161 -32.74 -27.15 -4.75
N LYS A 162 -31.68 -26.55 -4.24
CA LYS A 162 -30.55 -27.30 -3.69
C LYS A 162 -30.88 -28.01 -2.38
N THR A 163 -31.84 -27.53 -1.61
CA THR A 163 -32.25 -28.14 -0.34
C THR A 163 -33.28 -29.26 -0.53
N THR A 164 -33.99 -29.29 -1.65
CA THR A 164 -35.02 -30.29 -1.97
C THR A 164 -34.52 -31.46 -2.79
N SER A 165 -33.23 -31.53 -3.17
CA SER A 165 -32.66 -32.69 -3.83
C SER A 165 -32.58 -33.88 -2.85
N PRO A 166 -33.37 -34.96 -3.02
CA PRO A 166 -33.32 -36.10 -2.11
C PRO A 166 -31.96 -36.78 -2.25
N ASN A 167 -31.33 -37.01 -1.12
CA ASN A 167 -30.08 -37.73 -0.98
C ASN A 167 -30.25 -39.18 -1.50
N LYS A 168 -29.98 -39.41 -2.81
CA LYS A 168 -29.94 -40.74 -3.41
C LYS A 168 -28.57 -41.35 -3.13
N ASN A 169 -28.34 -41.71 -1.89
CA ASN A 169 -27.29 -42.67 -1.54
C ASN A 169 -27.71 -43.44 -0.28
N LYS A 170 -28.58 -44.41 -0.48
CA LYS A 170 -28.66 -45.61 0.32
C LYS A 170 -28.75 -46.77 -0.65
N ILE A 171 -27.68 -47.45 -0.83
CA ILE A 171 -27.54 -48.93 -0.86
C ILE A 171 -26.03 -49.18 -0.80
#